data_1f68d22b9fd4b222d1fc09b7437c478b
#
_entry.id   1f68d22b9fd4b222d1fc09b7437c478b
#
_cell.length_a   1.000
_cell.length_b   1.000
_cell.length_c   1.000
_cell.angle_alpha   90.00
_cell.angle_beta   90.00
_cell.angle_gamma   90.00
#
_symmetry.space_group_name_H-M   'P 1'
#
loop_
_entity.id
_entity.type
_entity.pdbx_description
1 polymer ?
#
loop_
_entity_poly.entity_id
_entity_poly.type
_entity_poly.pdbx_seq_one_letter_code
_entity_poly.pdbx_strand_id
1 'polypeptide(L)'
;MKTIINLIRFLTGALFIFSGLIKANDPLGFGYKLEEYFVVFGTEFMAPLATGMAIAICVLEVVLGVALWMGWKAKAVLGWLLAMILFFTFLTFYSAWFNKVTDCGCFGDFLHLTPWQSFSKDVVLLVMIVLLAINRKTIRPIGPVFMGPFMVALTAIATMGFAFYTWNNLPYLDFRPYAVGKNLPEGMAIPEGAPTDVYKDLWYYRVDGKVGTYTTDQAPWEITQANGEKAEYVDRKTELVSKGYKPPIHDFVIRDLNGNAYTDDFLQAENCLLVISPFLDKASGDAWIKVAGALAW
;
A
#
# COMPACT_ATOMS: atom_id res chain seq x y z
N MET A 1 20.87 27.15 15.38
CA MET A 1 19.45 26.84 15.54
C MET A 1 18.60 27.20 14.32
N LYS A 2 18.67 28.44 13.76
CA LYS A 2 17.91 28.81 12.53
C LYS A 2 18.19 27.93 11.33
N THR A 3 19.45 27.58 11.07
CA THR A 3 19.85 26.72 9.95
C THR A 3 19.26 25.33 10.05
N ILE A 4 19.26 24.74 11.26
CA ILE A 4 18.68 23.40 11.51
C ILE A 4 17.15 23.42 11.28
N ILE A 5 16.47 24.45 11.78
CA ILE A 5 15.01 24.60 11.55
C ILE A 5 14.69 24.75 10.06
N ASN A 6 15.49 25.51 9.31
CA ASN A 6 15.31 25.62 7.87
C ASN A 6 15.59 24.28 7.14
N LEU A 7 16.61 23.53 7.56
CA LEU A 7 16.88 22.21 6.99
C LEU A 7 15.71 21.24 7.25
N ILE A 8 15.21 21.16 8.49
CA ILE A 8 14.05 20.34 8.84
C ILE A 8 12.82 20.77 8.02
N ARG A 9 12.58 22.08 7.87
CA ARG A 9 11.52 22.62 7.04
C ARG A 9 11.60 22.15 5.59
N PHE A 10 12.81 22.23 5.00
CA PHE A 10 13.05 21.78 3.63
C PHE A 10 12.85 20.28 3.47
N LEU A 11 13.40 19.47 4.36
CA LEU A 11 13.27 18.01 4.34
C LEU A 11 11.81 17.58 4.53
N THR A 12 11.10 18.16 5.51
CA THR A 12 9.67 17.86 5.73
C THR A 12 8.86 18.21 4.49
N GLY A 13 9.03 19.40 3.93
CA GLY A 13 8.30 19.83 2.72
C GLY A 13 8.62 18.94 1.52
N ALA A 14 9.89 18.56 1.32
CA ALA A 14 10.31 17.66 0.24
C ALA A 14 9.63 16.29 0.35
N LEU A 15 9.57 15.72 1.54
CA LEU A 15 8.95 14.42 1.77
C LEU A 15 7.45 14.44 1.50
N PHE A 16 6.74 15.50 1.92
CA PHE A 16 5.32 15.66 1.62
C PHE A 16 5.06 15.88 0.13
N ILE A 17 5.85 16.72 -0.55
CA ILE A 17 5.73 16.93 -2.00
C ILE A 17 5.98 15.61 -2.74
N PHE A 18 7.06 14.90 -2.43
CA PHE A 18 7.40 13.64 -3.06
C PHE A 18 6.31 12.58 -2.83
N SER A 19 5.88 12.39 -1.58
CA SER A 19 4.81 11.45 -1.21
C SER A 19 3.50 11.75 -1.95
N GLY A 20 3.10 13.02 -2.00
CA GLY A 20 1.89 13.43 -2.69
C GLY A 20 1.97 13.26 -4.22
N LEU A 21 3.12 13.56 -4.84
CA LEU A 21 3.31 13.38 -6.28
C LEU A 21 3.34 11.90 -6.68
N ILE A 22 4.01 11.05 -5.93
CA ILE A 22 4.02 9.60 -6.20
C ILE A 22 2.60 9.01 -6.10
N LYS A 23 1.82 9.41 -5.09
CA LYS A 23 0.42 8.97 -4.99
C LYS A 23 -0.48 9.58 -6.07
N ALA A 24 -0.24 10.83 -6.46
CA ALA A 24 -0.96 11.46 -7.57
C ALA A 24 -0.62 10.83 -8.93
N ASN A 25 0.51 10.14 -9.04
CA ASN A 25 0.88 9.36 -10.23
C ASN A 25 0.01 8.08 -10.39
N ASP A 26 -0.50 7.51 -9.30
CA ASP A 26 -1.50 6.44 -9.31
C ASP A 26 -2.59 6.67 -8.24
N PRO A 27 -3.53 7.59 -8.49
CA PRO A 27 -4.59 7.89 -7.53
C PRO A 27 -5.60 6.74 -7.37
N LEU A 28 -5.71 5.84 -8.36
CA LEU A 28 -6.54 4.63 -8.27
C LEU A 28 -5.93 3.63 -7.30
N GLY A 29 -4.63 3.32 -7.44
CA GLY A 29 -3.92 2.43 -6.53
C GLY A 29 -3.98 2.93 -5.09
N PHE A 30 -3.80 4.24 -4.87
CA PHE A 30 -3.98 4.81 -3.53
C PHE A 30 -5.45 4.78 -3.06
N GLY A 31 -6.42 4.94 -3.98
CA GLY A 31 -7.85 4.77 -3.70
C GLY A 31 -8.17 3.37 -3.18
N TYR A 32 -7.66 2.31 -3.82
CA TYR A 32 -7.81 0.93 -3.35
C TYR A 32 -7.23 0.69 -1.96
N LYS A 33 -6.11 1.35 -1.63
CA LYS A 33 -5.58 1.30 -0.26
C LYS A 33 -6.51 1.95 0.77
N LEU A 34 -7.17 3.04 0.41
CA LEU A 34 -8.20 3.64 1.27
C LEU A 34 -9.41 2.70 1.43
N GLU A 35 -9.84 2.01 0.38
CA GLU A 35 -10.91 1.02 0.46
C GLU A 35 -10.56 -0.14 1.40
N GLU A 36 -9.31 -0.66 1.35
CA GLU A 36 -8.83 -1.66 2.31
C GLU A 36 -9.00 -1.17 3.77
N TYR A 37 -8.65 0.09 4.04
CA TYR A 37 -8.86 0.67 5.37
C TYR A 37 -10.36 0.82 5.71
N PHE A 38 -11.20 1.20 4.75
CA PHE A 38 -12.65 1.30 4.98
C PHE A 38 -13.25 -0.04 5.34
N VAL A 39 -12.84 -1.14 4.69
CA VAL A 39 -13.25 -2.50 5.04
C VAL A 39 -12.78 -2.86 6.46
N VAL A 40 -11.51 -2.61 6.77
CA VAL A 40 -10.93 -2.94 8.09
C VAL A 40 -11.62 -2.18 9.24
N PHE A 41 -12.06 -0.94 8.99
CA PHE A 41 -12.74 -0.11 9.99
C PHE A 41 -14.28 -0.22 9.94
N GLY A 42 -14.85 -1.05 9.07
CA GLY A 42 -16.30 -1.19 8.92
C GLY A 42 -16.99 0.06 8.35
N THR A 43 -16.26 0.83 7.54
CA THR A 43 -16.75 2.06 6.89
C THR A 43 -16.86 1.90 5.37
N GLU A 44 -17.22 0.72 4.89
CA GLU A 44 -17.31 0.34 3.47
C GLU A 44 -18.24 1.25 2.66
N PHE A 45 -19.22 1.89 3.30
CA PHE A 45 -20.09 2.87 2.65
C PHE A 45 -19.33 4.07 2.07
N MET A 46 -18.08 4.30 2.50
CA MET A 46 -17.20 5.35 1.96
C MET A 46 -16.41 4.92 0.71
N ALA A 47 -16.43 3.63 0.34
CA ALA A 47 -15.68 3.11 -0.80
C ALA A 47 -15.93 3.89 -2.11
N PRO A 48 -17.17 4.31 -2.47
CA PRO A 48 -17.39 5.12 -3.67
C PRO A 48 -16.66 6.48 -3.68
N LEU A 49 -16.25 6.96 -2.52
CA LEU A 49 -15.51 8.23 -2.37
C LEU A 49 -13.99 8.05 -2.33
N ALA A 50 -13.50 6.81 -2.28
CA ALA A 50 -12.09 6.50 -2.03
C ALA A 50 -11.15 7.19 -3.02
N THR A 51 -11.41 7.10 -4.33
CA THR A 51 -10.58 7.75 -5.36
C THR A 51 -10.61 9.27 -5.24
N GLY A 52 -11.79 9.87 -4.99
CA GLY A 52 -11.90 11.33 -4.78
C GLY A 52 -11.13 11.78 -3.54
N MET A 53 -11.21 11.02 -2.45
CA MET A 53 -10.43 11.27 -1.23
C MET A 53 -8.92 11.09 -1.47
N ALA A 54 -8.52 10.08 -2.24
CA ALA A 54 -7.13 9.87 -2.63
C ALA A 54 -6.57 11.09 -3.36
N ILE A 55 -7.27 11.58 -4.39
CA ILE A 55 -6.88 12.80 -5.13
C ILE A 55 -6.77 14.00 -4.18
N ALA A 56 -7.77 14.21 -3.33
CA ALA A 56 -7.76 15.33 -2.38
C ALA A 56 -6.57 15.27 -1.40
N ILE A 57 -6.24 14.09 -0.89
CA ILE A 57 -5.10 13.88 0.00
C ILE A 57 -3.78 14.15 -0.75
N CYS A 58 -3.62 13.65 -1.98
CA CYS A 58 -2.43 13.89 -2.79
C CYS A 58 -2.20 15.38 -3.02
N VAL A 59 -3.24 16.11 -3.44
CA VAL A 59 -3.18 17.56 -3.64
C VAL A 59 -2.83 18.29 -2.35
N LEU A 60 -3.47 17.90 -1.25
CA LEU A 60 -3.23 18.51 0.06
C LEU A 60 -1.78 18.31 0.54
N GLU A 61 -1.21 17.11 0.37
CA GLU A 61 0.19 16.84 0.70
C GLU A 61 1.16 17.75 -0.07
N VAL A 62 1.02 17.80 -1.39
CA VAL A 62 1.92 18.62 -2.22
C VAL A 62 1.77 20.10 -1.89
N VAL A 63 0.54 20.58 -1.77
CA VAL A 63 0.23 21.98 -1.42
C VAL A 63 0.80 22.37 -0.06
N LEU A 64 0.61 21.54 0.96
CA LEU A 64 1.14 21.79 2.28
C LEU A 64 2.68 21.77 2.30
N GLY A 65 3.30 20.87 1.55
CA GLY A 65 4.76 20.81 1.39
C GLY A 65 5.32 22.09 0.77
N VAL A 66 4.72 22.57 -0.33
CA VAL A 66 5.11 23.83 -0.99
C VAL A 66 4.80 25.04 -0.10
N ALA A 67 3.66 25.08 0.55
CA ALA A 67 3.28 26.16 1.47
C ALA A 67 4.27 26.24 2.67
N LEU A 68 4.72 25.08 3.17
CA LEU A 68 5.76 24.99 4.19
C LEU A 68 7.09 25.55 3.66
N TRP A 69 7.49 25.17 2.44
CA TRP A 69 8.70 25.71 1.81
C TRP A 69 8.64 27.24 1.62
N MET A 70 7.49 27.73 1.18
CA MET A 70 7.30 29.17 1.03
C MET A 70 7.19 29.92 2.38
N GLY A 71 6.96 29.20 3.49
CA GLY A 71 6.68 29.80 4.80
C GLY A 71 5.37 30.59 4.84
N TRP A 72 4.48 30.30 3.90
CA TRP A 72 3.17 30.95 3.83
C TRP A 72 2.24 30.42 4.92
N LYS A 73 1.61 31.35 5.66
CA LYS A 73 0.68 30.99 6.77
C LYS A 73 1.19 29.83 7.65
N ALA A 74 2.46 29.84 8.04
CA ALA A 74 3.16 28.74 8.71
C ALA A 74 2.37 28.13 9.88
N LYS A 75 1.59 28.93 10.66
CA LYS A 75 0.76 28.41 11.74
C LYS A 75 -0.33 27.45 11.24
N ALA A 76 -1.05 27.84 10.21
CA ALA A 76 -2.14 27.02 9.64
C ALA A 76 -1.56 25.79 8.92
N VAL A 77 -0.51 25.97 8.12
CA VAL A 77 0.16 24.88 7.40
C VAL A 77 0.68 23.81 8.35
N LEU A 78 1.39 24.21 9.42
CA LEU A 78 1.88 23.27 10.44
C LEU A 78 0.73 22.58 11.20
N GLY A 79 -0.40 23.26 11.41
CA GLY A 79 -1.60 22.64 11.99
C GLY A 79 -2.18 21.54 11.10
N TRP A 80 -2.30 21.79 9.79
CA TRP A 80 -2.77 20.80 8.83
C TRP A 80 -1.78 19.64 8.64
N LEU A 81 -0.47 19.94 8.57
CA LEU A 81 0.57 18.90 8.52
C LEU A 81 0.54 18.01 9.76
N LEU A 82 0.36 18.61 10.94
CA LEU A 82 0.24 17.86 12.19
C LEU A 82 -1.00 16.95 12.18
N ALA A 83 -2.15 17.47 11.78
CA ALA A 83 -3.38 16.67 11.69
C ALA A 83 -3.20 15.49 10.71
N MET A 84 -2.60 15.75 9.54
CA MET A 84 -2.37 14.75 8.52
C MET A 84 -1.37 13.68 8.99
N ILE A 85 -0.24 14.08 9.58
CA ILE A 85 0.76 13.10 10.02
C ILE A 85 0.25 12.27 11.22
N LEU A 86 -0.56 12.84 12.12
CA LEU A 86 -1.20 12.08 13.18
C LEU A 86 -2.15 11.03 12.63
N PHE A 87 -2.93 11.38 11.61
CA PHE A 87 -3.82 10.46 10.93
C PHE A 87 -3.03 9.31 10.28
N PHE A 88 -1.98 9.60 9.50
CA PHE A 88 -1.17 8.57 8.88
C PHE A 88 -0.39 7.73 9.90
N THR A 89 0.16 8.35 10.95
CA THR A 89 0.84 7.62 12.02
C THR A 89 -0.11 6.64 12.71
N PHE A 90 -1.38 7.03 12.91
CA PHE A 90 -2.40 6.13 13.46
C PHE A 90 -2.66 4.95 12.50
N LEU A 91 -2.85 5.19 11.20
CA LEU A 91 -3.09 4.14 10.21
C LEU A 91 -1.91 3.16 10.10
N THR A 92 -0.67 3.69 10.04
CA THR A 92 0.54 2.86 9.93
C THR A 92 0.82 2.09 11.22
N PHE A 93 0.55 2.67 12.39
CA PHE A 93 0.59 1.95 13.66
C PHE A 93 -0.42 0.81 13.70
N TYR A 94 -1.67 1.09 13.31
CA TYR A 94 -2.72 0.07 13.26
C TYR A 94 -2.32 -1.09 12.33
N SER A 95 -1.80 -0.77 11.14
CA SER A 95 -1.31 -1.77 10.19
C SER A 95 -0.15 -2.60 10.77
N ALA A 96 0.81 -1.94 11.44
CA ALA A 96 1.96 -2.62 12.03
C ALA A 96 1.59 -3.52 13.22
N TRP A 97 0.61 -3.09 14.03
CA TRP A 97 0.23 -3.83 15.23
C TRP A 97 -0.71 -4.99 14.95
N PHE A 98 -1.72 -4.77 14.10
CA PHE A 98 -2.75 -5.77 13.83
C PHE A 98 -2.46 -6.61 12.57
N ASN A 99 -1.45 -6.24 11.77
CA ASN A 99 -1.06 -6.90 10.51
C ASN A 99 -2.25 -7.10 9.53
N LYS A 100 -3.20 -6.16 9.53
CA LYS A 100 -4.42 -6.21 8.71
C LYS A 100 -4.21 -5.64 7.30
N VAL A 101 -3.42 -4.57 7.19
CA VAL A 101 -3.03 -3.95 5.93
C VAL A 101 -1.51 -4.08 5.81
N THR A 102 -1.04 -4.80 4.81
CA THR A 102 0.39 -5.15 4.68
C THR A 102 1.23 -4.04 4.07
N ASP A 103 0.60 -3.12 3.33
CA ASP A 103 1.24 -1.97 2.70
C ASP A 103 0.39 -0.71 2.94
N CYS A 104 0.99 0.31 3.53
CA CYS A 104 0.28 1.55 3.86
C CYS A 104 0.01 2.47 2.66
N GLY A 105 0.59 2.18 1.49
CA GLY A 105 0.46 3.02 0.29
C GLY A 105 1.08 4.42 0.39
N CYS A 106 1.90 4.69 1.42
CA CYS A 106 2.49 6.02 1.64
C CYS A 106 3.34 6.54 0.47
N PHE A 107 3.98 5.64 -0.26
CA PHE A 107 4.75 5.93 -1.47
C PHE A 107 4.23 5.15 -2.69
N GLY A 108 2.94 4.74 -2.67
CA GLY A 108 2.36 3.91 -3.73
C GLY A 108 3.23 2.69 -4.03
N ASP A 109 3.27 2.26 -5.30
CA ASP A 109 4.09 1.14 -5.74
C ASP A 109 5.57 1.50 -5.99
N PHE A 110 5.96 2.78 -5.78
CA PHE A 110 7.36 3.20 -5.92
C PHE A 110 8.27 2.57 -4.86
N LEU A 111 7.80 2.48 -3.62
CA LEU A 111 8.59 1.96 -2.50
C LEU A 111 7.70 1.18 -1.53
N HIS A 112 7.87 -0.14 -1.54
CA HIS A 112 7.20 -1.04 -0.62
C HIS A 112 7.92 -1.04 0.73
N LEU A 113 7.32 -0.35 1.70
CA LEU A 113 7.80 -0.32 3.08
C LEU A 113 7.01 -1.33 3.91
N THR A 114 7.71 -2.05 4.78
CA THR A 114 7.01 -2.85 5.79
C THR A 114 6.17 -1.94 6.70
N PRO A 115 5.09 -2.44 7.33
CA PRO A 115 4.26 -1.63 8.21
C PRO A 115 5.05 -0.91 9.32
N TRP A 116 6.05 -1.58 9.92
CA TRP A 116 6.92 -1.00 10.94
C TRP A 116 7.85 0.08 10.40
N GLN A 117 8.37 -0.07 9.17
CA GLN A 117 9.18 0.96 8.50
C GLN A 117 8.33 2.20 8.21
N SER A 118 7.10 2.01 7.73
CA SER A 118 6.14 3.08 7.47
C SER A 118 5.80 3.84 8.75
N PHE A 119 5.49 3.13 9.82
CA PHE A 119 5.23 3.73 11.13
C PHE A 119 6.45 4.52 11.66
N SER A 120 7.65 3.94 11.58
CA SER A 120 8.89 4.61 12.02
C SER A 120 9.15 5.90 11.25
N LYS A 121 8.94 5.89 9.93
CA LYS A 121 9.02 7.08 9.07
C LYS A 121 8.03 8.16 9.52
N ASP A 122 6.79 7.79 9.80
CA ASP A 122 5.74 8.73 10.21
C ASP A 122 6.03 9.33 11.59
N VAL A 123 6.57 8.54 12.53
CA VAL A 123 7.03 9.04 13.84
C VAL A 123 8.16 10.07 13.67
N VAL A 124 9.14 9.81 12.79
CA VAL A 124 10.21 10.76 12.50
C VAL A 124 9.64 12.05 11.92
N LEU A 125 8.72 11.97 10.95
CA LEU A 125 8.03 13.13 10.37
C LEU A 125 7.23 13.89 11.42
N LEU A 126 6.51 13.19 12.30
CA LEU A 126 5.77 13.79 13.40
C LEU A 126 6.68 14.62 14.31
N VAL A 127 7.82 14.05 14.71
CA VAL A 127 8.83 14.77 15.52
C VAL A 127 9.32 16.02 14.78
N MET A 128 9.64 15.90 13.49
CA MET A 128 10.08 17.04 12.67
C MET A 128 9.01 18.15 12.61
N ILE A 129 7.73 17.79 12.40
CA ILE A 129 6.63 18.76 12.34
C ILE A 129 6.40 19.41 13.71
N VAL A 130 6.47 18.66 14.81
CA VAL A 130 6.37 19.22 16.18
C VAL A 130 7.50 20.22 16.45
N LEU A 131 8.75 19.88 16.08
CA LEU A 131 9.88 20.80 16.21
C LEU A 131 9.68 22.09 15.41
N LEU A 132 9.15 21.99 14.19
CA LEU A 132 8.78 23.16 13.38
C LEU A 132 7.64 23.97 14.00
N ALA A 133 6.63 23.31 14.58
CA ALA A 133 5.50 23.96 15.22
C ALA A 133 5.91 24.78 16.47
N ILE A 134 6.79 24.22 17.30
CA ILE A 134 7.37 24.92 18.47
C ILE A 134 8.18 26.13 17.99
N ASN A 135 8.97 25.98 16.94
CA ASN A 135 9.86 27.01 16.41
C ASN A 135 9.25 27.84 15.27
N ARG A 136 7.91 27.83 15.10
CA ARG A 136 7.21 28.47 13.97
C ARG A 136 7.56 29.94 13.75
N LYS A 137 7.91 30.68 14.80
CA LYS A 137 8.32 32.10 14.72
C LYS A 137 9.62 32.29 13.94
N THR A 138 10.43 31.24 13.77
CA THR A 138 11.68 31.25 12.99
C THR A 138 11.41 31.09 11.49
N ILE A 139 10.26 30.53 11.12
CA ILE A 139 9.88 30.28 9.73
C ILE A 139 9.42 31.61 9.12
N ARG A 140 10.24 32.14 8.23
CA ARG A 140 9.95 33.40 7.50
C ARG A 140 9.46 33.08 6.09
N PRO A 141 8.49 33.85 5.56
CA PRO A 141 8.11 33.76 4.15
C PRO A 141 9.30 34.02 3.24
N ILE A 142 9.32 33.32 2.10
CA ILE A 142 10.32 33.51 1.04
C ILE A 142 9.69 34.37 -0.05
N GLY A 143 10.39 35.42 -0.48
CA GLY A 143 9.98 36.30 -1.53
C GLY A 143 8.87 37.32 -1.16
N PRO A 144 8.28 38.00 -2.15
CA PRO A 144 7.23 38.98 -1.94
C PRO A 144 5.92 38.34 -1.45
N VAL A 145 5.06 39.18 -0.83
CA VAL A 145 3.83 38.71 -0.14
C VAL A 145 2.91 37.89 -1.05
N PHE A 146 2.83 38.22 -2.33
CA PHE A 146 1.97 37.52 -3.28
C PHE A 146 2.52 36.14 -3.71
N MET A 147 3.83 35.90 -3.55
CA MET A 147 4.50 34.69 -4.03
C MET A 147 3.98 33.43 -3.34
N GLY A 148 3.79 33.49 -2.02
CA GLY A 148 3.26 32.37 -1.25
C GLY A 148 1.90 31.87 -1.76
N PRO A 149 0.84 32.68 -1.76
CA PRO A 149 -0.47 32.28 -2.25
C PRO A 149 -0.45 31.91 -3.74
N PHE A 150 0.35 32.60 -4.58
CA PHE A 150 0.49 32.26 -5.99
C PHE A 150 1.07 30.86 -6.20
N MET A 151 2.18 30.53 -5.53
CA MET A 151 2.80 29.21 -5.62
C MET A 151 1.87 28.11 -5.11
N VAL A 152 1.15 28.35 -4.02
CA VAL A 152 0.16 27.41 -3.48
C VAL A 152 -0.97 27.17 -4.48
N ALA A 153 -1.55 28.21 -5.06
CA ALA A 153 -2.60 28.07 -6.05
C ALA A 153 -2.11 27.35 -7.33
N LEU A 154 -0.94 27.74 -7.84
CA LEU A 154 -0.33 27.09 -9.00
C LEU A 154 -0.08 25.60 -8.75
N THR A 155 0.47 25.27 -7.59
CA THR A 155 0.72 23.87 -7.18
C THR A 155 -0.57 23.08 -7.06
N ALA A 156 -1.61 23.66 -6.45
CA ALA A 156 -2.91 22.99 -6.32
C ALA A 156 -3.50 22.66 -7.71
N ILE A 157 -3.50 23.61 -8.63
CA ILE A 157 -4.00 23.43 -9.99
C ILE A 157 -3.16 22.38 -10.74
N ALA A 158 -1.83 22.48 -10.66
CA ALA A 158 -0.94 21.57 -11.35
C ALA A 158 -1.07 20.13 -10.83
N THR A 159 -1.08 19.94 -9.50
CA THR A 159 -1.23 18.61 -8.90
C THR A 159 -2.61 18.03 -9.15
N MET A 160 -3.67 18.83 -9.07
CA MET A 160 -5.02 18.41 -9.40
C MET A 160 -5.11 17.96 -10.87
N GLY A 161 -4.58 18.77 -11.80
CA GLY A 161 -4.55 18.44 -13.23
C GLY A 161 -3.75 17.17 -13.51
N PHE A 162 -2.61 16.99 -12.84
CA PHE A 162 -1.80 15.77 -12.94
C PHE A 162 -2.56 14.54 -12.42
N ALA A 163 -3.18 14.63 -11.23
CA ALA A 163 -3.96 13.54 -10.66
C ALA A 163 -5.19 13.17 -11.52
N PHE A 164 -5.87 14.16 -12.13
CA PHE A 164 -6.95 13.88 -13.07
C PHE A 164 -6.46 13.25 -14.36
N TYR A 165 -5.30 13.66 -14.85
CA TYR A 165 -4.69 13.06 -16.04
C TYR A 165 -4.39 11.58 -15.78
N THR A 166 -3.70 11.26 -14.69
CA THR A 166 -3.31 9.88 -14.33
C THR A 166 -4.51 9.02 -13.92
N TRP A 167 -5.57 9.62 -13.38
CA TRP A 167 -6.83 8.93 -13.12
C TRP A 167 -7.53 8.45 -14.39
N ASN A 168 -7.50 9.23 -15.47
CA ASN A 168 -8.14 8.90 -16.75
C ASN A 168 -7.22 8.13 -17.70
N ASN A 169 -5.94 8.00 -17.37
CA ASN A 169 -4.94 7.30 -18.15
C ASN A 169 -4.17 6.32 -17.26
N LEU A 170 -3.17 5.65 -17.83
CA LEU A 170 -2.21 4.89 -17.03
C LEU A 170 -1.29 5.85 -16.25
N PRO A 171 -0.72 5.40 -15.11
CA PRO A 171 0.31 6.14 -14.41
C PRO A 171 1.42 6.61 -15.36
N TYR A 172 1.90 7.83 -15.18
CA TYR A 172 2.98 8.37 -16.01
C TYR A 172 4.28 7.58 -15.82
N LEU A 173 4.60 7.24 -14.56
CA LEU A 173 5.63 6.30 -14.17
C LEU A 173 4.95 5.06 -13.59
N ASP A 174 4.92 3.98 -14.36
CA ASP A 174 4.26 2.76 -13.93
C ASP A 174 5.23 1.87 -13.16
N PHE A 175 5.10 1.87 -11.83
CA PHE A 175 5.92 1.05 -10.92
C PHE A 175 5.28 -0.31 -10.64
N ARG A 176 4.06 -0.56 -11.12
CA ARG A 176 3.32 -1.79 -10.85
C ARG A 176 4.00 -3.00 -11.52
N PRO A 177 3.82 -4.21 -10.96
CA PRO A 177 4.38 -5.42 -11.54
C PRO A 177 3.88 -5.71 -12.97
N TYR A 178 2.65 -5.27 -13.27
CA TYR A 178 1.99 -5.44 -14.58
C TYR A 178 2.21 -4.28 -15.55
N ALA A 179 3.23 -3.46 -15.33
CA ALA A 179 3.51 -2.29 -16.17
C ALA A 179 3.81 -2.68 -17.62
N VAL A 180 3.48 -1.78 -18.54
CA VAL A 180 3.76 -1.97 -19.98
C VAL A 180 5.26 -2.23 -20.20
N GLY A 181 5.57 -3.27 -20.94
CA GLY A 181 6.95 -3.72 -21.22
C GLY A 181 7.56 -4.64 -20.16
N LYS A 182 6.84 -4.97 -19.08
CA LYS A 182 7.26 -5.98 -18.10
C LYS A 182 6.97 -7.38 -18.61
N ASN A 183 7.87 -8.32 -18.30
CA ASN A 183 7.72 -9.73 -18.63
C ASN A 183 7.00 -10.43 -17.48
N LEU A 184 5.80 -10.99 -17.74
CA LEU A 184 4.99 -11.66 -16.73
C LEU A 184 5.71 -12.90 -16.15
N PRO A 185 6.24 -13.85 -16.95
CA PRO A 185 7.01 -14.98 -16.45
C PRO A 185 8.17 -14.59 -15.53
N GLU A 186 8.93 -13.53 -15.87
CA GLU A 186 10.03 -13.03 -15.03
C GLU A 186 9.51 -12.47 -13.71
N GLY A 187 8.38 -11.74 -13.76
CA GLY A 187 7.72 -11.18 -12.57
C GLY A 187 7.14 -12.25 -11.64
N MET A 188 6.83 -13.45 -12.16
CA MET A 188 6.32 -14.61 -11.42
C MET A 188 7.44 -15.55 -10.93
N ALA A 189 8.66 -15.38 -11.42
CA ALA A 189 9.75 -16.30 -11.13
C ALA A 189 10.14 -16.25 -9.64
N ILE A 190 10.32 -17.44 -9.05
CA ILE A 190 10.89 -17.60 -7.73
C ILE A 190 12.38 -17.90 -7.91
N PRO A 191 13.30 -17.03 -7.43
CA PRO A 191 14.74 -17.28 -7.54
C PRO A 191 15.15 -18.60 -6.87
N GLU A 192 16.15 -19.27 -7.43
CA GLU A 192 16.71 -20.47 -6.80
C GLU A 192 17.23 -20.14 -5.39
N GLY A 193 16.89 -20.96 -4.42
CA GLY A 193 17.27 -20.75 -3.02
C GLY A 193 16.47 -19.66 -2.29
N ALA A 194 15.43 -19.10 -2.90
CA ALA A 194 14.55 -18.18 -2.19
C ALA A 194 13.91 -18.85 -0.98
N PRO A 195 13.81 -18.15 0.18
CA PRO A 195 13.20 -18.70 1.37
C PRO A 195 11.73 -19.05 1.11
N THR A 196 11.30 -20.21 1.60
CA THR A 196 9.90 -20.64 1.59
C THR A 196 9.18 -20.20 2.85
N ASP A 197 7.84 -20.19 2.82
CA ASP A 197 7.05 -20.00 4.02
C ASP A 197 7.34 -21.07 5.06
N VAL A 198 7.63 -20.66 6.27
CA VAL A 198 7.86 -21.56 7.40
C VAL A 198 6.63 -21.55 8.31
N TYR A 199 6.03 -22.70 8.42
CA TYR A 199 4.85 -22.92 9.27
C TYR A 199 5.24 -23.73 10.52
N LYS A 200 4.57 -23.44 11.62
CA LYS A 200 4.67 -24.19 12.87
C LYS A 200 3.28 -24.70 13.25
N ASP A 201 3.21 -25.99 13.53
CA ASP A 201 2.00 -26.59 14.03
C ASP A 201 1.94 -26.51 15.54
N LEU A 202 0.86 -26.00 16.06
CA LEU A 202 0.48 -26.02 17.46
C LEU A 202 -0.60 -27.07 17.64
N TRP A 203 -0.27 -28.09 18.43
CA TRP A 203 -1.13 -29.21 18.74
C TRP A 203 -1.78 -29.01 20.11
N TYR A 204 -3.09 -29.15 20.16
CA TYR A 204 -3.85 -29.08 21.39
C TYR A 204 -4.26 -30.49 21.79
N TYR A 205 -3.69 -30.96 22.91
CA TYR A 205 -3.98 -32.26 23.46
C TYR A 205 -4.48 -32.15 24.91
N ARG A 206 -5.43 -33.02 25.28
CA ARG A 206 -5.91 -33.11 26.64
C ARG A 206 -5.10 -34.19 27.36
N VAL A 207 -4.40 -33.80 28.44
CA VAL A 207 -3.62 -34.67 29.30
C VAL A 207 -4.15 -34.51 30.72
N ASP A 208 -4.58 -35.58 31.36
CA ASP A 208 -5.14 -35.62 32.73
C ASP A 208 -6.25 -34.51 32.92
N GLY A 209 -7.14 -34.41 31.95
CA GLY A 209 -8.28 -33.47 31.97
C GLY A 209 -7.95 -32.01 31.62
N LYS A 210 -6.67 -31.65 31.40
CA LYS A 210 -6.25 -30.30 31.03
C LYS A 210 -5.80 -30.25 29.59
N VAL A 211 -6.29 -29.23 28.85
CA VAL A 211 -5.84 -28.98 27.48
C VAL A 211 -4.53 -28.19 27.52
N GLY A 212 -3.48 -28.79 26.95
CA GLY A 212 -2.16 -28.20 26.78
C GLY A 212 -1.89 -27.89 25.30
N THR A 213 -0.97 -26.93 25.05
CA THR A 213 -0.48 -26.59 23.70
C THR A 213 0.91 -27.19 23.55
N TYR A 214 1.13 -27.93 22.47
CA TYR A 214 2.37 -28.64 22.18
C TYR A 214 2.86 -28.33 20.80
N THR A 215 4.15 -28.43 20.56
CA THR A 215 4.76 -28.38 19.24
C THR A 215 4.98 -29.76 18.67
N THR A 216 5.19 -29.87 17.36
CA THR A 216 5.44 -31.16 16.70
C THR A 216 6.63 -31.90 17.31
N ASP A 217 7.69 -31.19 17.73
CA ASP A 217 8.91 -31.77 18.37
C ASP A 217 8.63 -32.41 19.71
N GLN A 218 7.57 -32.03 20.39
CA GLN A 218 7.13 -32.58 21.66
C GLN A 218 6.34 -33.89 21.53
N ALA A 219 6.05 -34.31 20.30
CA ALA A 219 5.32 -35.53 19.94
C ALA A 219 4.11 -35.80 20.87
N PRO A 220 3.13 -34.88 20.94
CA PRO A 220 2.04 -34.96 21.93
C PRO A 220 1.17 -36.21 21.79
N TRP A 221 1.20 -36.87 20.64
CA TRP A 221 0.55 -38.16 20.41
C TRP A 221 1.21 -39.34 21.13
N GLU A 222 2.42 -39.17 21.66
CA GLU A 222 3.15 -40.19 22.44
C GLU A 222 2.92 -40.00 23.94
N ILE A 223 2.39 -38.90 24.38
CA ILE A 223 2.15 -38.59 25.79
C ILE A 223 1.13 -39.59 26.35
N THR A 224 1.50 -40.25 27.45
CA THR A 224 0.62 -41.15 28.19
C THR A 224 0.10 -40.44 29.44
N GLN A 225 -1.20 -40.50 29.66
CA GLN A 225 -1.90 -39.94 30.81
C GLN A 225 -1.70 -40.80 32.07
N ALA A 226 -2.04 -40.28 33.25
CA ALA A 226 -1.91 -40.99 34.52
C ALA A 226 -2.75 -42.30 34.60
N ASN A 227 -3.81 -42.39 33.79
CA ASN A 227 -4.66 -43.58 33.66
C ASN A 227 -4.09 -44.67 32.70
N GLY A 228 -2.91 -44.41 32.08
CA GLY A 228 -2.28 -45.31 31.11
C GLY A 228 -2.75 -45.17 29.68
N GLU A 229 -3.70 -44.30 29.39
CA GLU A 229 -4.19 -44.04 28.04
C GLU A 229 -3.33 -42.97 27.34
N LYS A 230 -3.39 -42.92 26.00
CA LYS A 230 -2.75 -41.85 25.22
C LYS A 230 -3.49 -40.52 25.42
N ALA A 231 -2.77 -39.40 25.30
CA ALA A 231 -3.35 -38.07 25.34
C ALA A 231 -4.43 -37.93 24.25
N GLU A 232 -5.53 -37.29 24.61
CA GLU A 232 -6.65 -37.06 23.68
C GLU A 232 -6.38 -35.86 22.78
N TYR A 233 -6.43 -36.05 21.46
CA TYR A 233 -6.34 -34.98 20.50
C TYR A 233 -7.56 -34.05 20.60
N VAL A 234 -7.32 -32.74 20.66
CA VAL A 234 -8.38 -31.73 20.72
C VAL A 234 -8.44 -30.93 19.41
N ASP A 235 -7.31 -30.32 18.97
CA ASP A 235 -7.23 -29.48 17.80
C ASP A 235 -5.79 -29.32 17.29
N ARG A 236 -5.65 -28.82 16.06
CA ARG A 236 -4.35 -28.43 15.48
C ARG A 236 -4.49 -27.07 14.83
N LYS A 237 -3.61 -26.16 15.13
CA LYS A 237 -3.50 -24.84 14.51
C LYS A 237 -2.13 -24.68 13.86
N THR A 238 -2.12 -24.39 12.57
CA THR A 238 -0.89 -24.08 11.84
C THR A 238 -0.68 -22.57 11.84
N GLU A 239 0.43 -22.10 12.36
CA GLU A 239 0.81 -20.68 12.40
C GLU A 239 2.00 -20.43 11.49
N LEU A 240 1.90 -19.34 10.70
CA LEU A 240 3.00 -18.88 9.86
C LEU A 240 4.05 -18.21 10.75
N VAL A 241 5.25 -18.79 10.83
CA VAL A 241 6.36 -18.28 11.64
C VAL A 241 7.21 -17.29 10.84
N SER A 242 7.49 -17.61 9.58
CA SER A 242 8.27 -16.75 8.68
C SER A 242 7.69 -16.80 7.28
N LYS A 243 7.50 -15.63 6.69
CA LYS A 243 7.10 -15.51 5.29
C LYS A 243 8.29 -15.78 4.40
N GLY A 244 8.09 -16.60 3.40
CA GLY A 244 9.02 -16.83 2.31
C GLY A 244 9.06 -15.67 1.30
N TYR A 245 9.84 -15.86 0.25
CA TYR A 245 9.87 -14.94 -0.87
C TYR A 245 8.54 -15.00 -1.63
N LYS A 246 8.00 -13.83 -1.92
CA LYS A 246 6.80 -13.67 -2.73
C LYS A 246 7.16 -12.91 -3.98
N PRO A 247 7.02 -13.49 -5.18
CA PRO A 247 7.36 -12.79 -6.41
C PRO A 247 6.46 -11.57 -6.60
N PRO A 248 6.91 -10.53 -7.34
CA PRO A 248 6.13 -9.34 -7.61
C PRO A 248 4.75 -9.64 -8.22
N ILE A 249 4.68 -10.64 -9.10
CA ILE A 249 3.45 -11.17 -9.68
C ILE A 249 3.22 -12.56 -9.08
N HIS A 250 2.24 -12.68 -8.18
CA HIS A 250 1.95 -13.94 -7.47
C HIS A 250 0.47 -14.32 -7.51
N ASP A 251 -0.35 -13.46 -8.09
CA ASP A 251 -1.81 -13.57 -8.15
C ASP A 251 -2.34 -13.71 -9.58
N PHE A 252 -1.45 -13.75 -10.58
CA PHE A 252 -1.84 -13.93 -11.97
C PHE A 252 -2.25 -15.36 -12.24
N VAL A 253 -3.56 -15.60 -12.35
CA VAL A 253 -4.14 -16.91 -12.65
C VAL A 253 -5.24 -16.76 -13.68
N ILE A 254 -5.11 -17.51 -14.79
CA ILE A 254 -6.15 -17.62 -15.83
C ILE A 254 -6.89 -18.94 -15.60
N ARG A 255 -8.21 -18.85 -15.44
CA ARG A 255 -9.08 -20.02 -15.29
C ARG A 255 -10.24 -19.96 -16.28
N ASP A 256 -10.70 -21.14 -16.70
CA ASP A 256 -11.98 -21.24 -17.43
C ASP A 256 -13.18 -21.14 -16.47
N LEU A 257 -14.38 -21.16 -17.03
CA LEU A 257 -15.62 -21.11 -16.24
C LEU A 257 -15.83 -22.35 -15.36
N ASN A 258 -15.10 -23.45 -15.63
CA ASN A 258 -15.16 -24.69 -14.84
C ASN A 258 -14.08 -24.72 -13.74
N GLY A 259 -13.22 -23.69 -13.67
CA GLY A 259 -12.16 -23.56 -12.67
C GLY A 259 -10.81 -24.17 -13.08
N ASN A 260 -10.67 -24.72 -14.29
CA ASN A 260 -9.40 -25.25 -14.79
C ASN A 260 -8.41 -24.12 -15.02
N ALA A 261 -7.15 -24.31 -14.61
CA ALA A 261 -6.08 -23.32 -14.78
C ALA A 261 -5.40 -23.48 -16.15
N TYR A 262 -5.24 -22.36 -16.85
CA TYR A 262 -4.57 -22.26 -18.16
C TYR A 262 -3.39 -21.26 -18.15
N THR A 263 -2.94 -20.87 -16.99
CA THR A 263 -1.90 -19.85 -16.84
C THR A 263 -0.61 -20.24 -17.55
N ASP A 264 -0.16 -21.48 -17.36
CA ASP A 264 1.08 -21.98 -17.93
C ASP A 264 1.00 -22.10 -19.46
N ASP A 265 -0.15 -22.54 -19.98
CA ASP A 265 -0.36 -22.64 -21.43
C ASP A 265 -0.26 -21.27 -22.11
N PHE A 266 -0.82 -20.22 -21.46
CA PHE A 266 -0.72 -18.85 -21.95
C PHE A 266 0.69 -18.29 -21.87
N LEU A 267 1.42 -18.55 -20.79
CA LEU A 267 2.76 -18.00 -20.57
C LEU A 267 3.82 -18.68 -21.45
N GLN A 268 3.57 -19.93 -21.89
CA GLN A 268 4.47 -20.69 -22.76
C GLN A 268 4.17 -20.50 -24.25
N ALA A 269 3.06 -19.87 -24.61
CA ALA A 269 2.70 -19.60 -26.00
C ALA A 269 3.69 -18.60 -26.62
N GLU A 270 4.21 -18.93 -27.83
CA GLU A 270 5.14 -18.05 -28.56
C GLU A 270 4.53 -16.67 -28.86
N ASN A 271 3.25 -16.60 -29.19
CA ASN A 271 2.51 -15.38 -29.43
C ASN A 271 1.13 -15.50 -28.79
N CYS A 272 0.86 -14.67 -27.79
CA CYS A 272 -0.40 -14.64 -27.10
C CYS A 272 -0.90 -13.20 -26.96
N LEU A 273 -2.16 -12.95 -27.31
CA LEU A 273 -2.85 -11.71 -27.03
C LEU A 273 -3.92 -11.96 -25.95
N LEU A 274 -3.69 -11.44 -24.77
CA LEU A 274 -4.66 -11.47 -23.68
C LEU A 274 -5.44 -10.15 -23.64
N VAL A 275 -6.76 -10.23 -23.89
CA VAL A 275 -7.66 -9.07 -23.77
C VAL A 275 -8.40 -9.16 -22.44
N ILE A 276 -8.19 -8.16 -21.59
CA ILE A 276 -8.79 -8.10 -20.26
C ILE A 276 -9.92 -7.06 -20.25
N SER A 277 -11.12 -7.47 -19.89
CA SER A 277 -12.26 -6.57 -19.66
C SER A 277 -12.80 -6.80 -18.25
N PRO A 278 -12.62 -5.86 -17.31
CA PRO A 278 -13.11 -6.00 -15.94
C PRO A 278 -14.63 -5.95 -15.85
N PHE A 279 -15.31 -5.37 -16.86
CA PHE A 279 -16.76 -5.20 -16.89
C PHE A 279 -17.28 -5.55 -18.29
N LEU A 280 -17.66 -6.82 -18.50
CA LEU A 280 -18.16 -7.28 -19.80
C LEU A 280 -19.46 -6.58 -20.21
N ASP A 281 -20.31 -6.23 -19.27
CA ASP A 281 -21.57 -5.51 -19.47
C ASP A 281 -21.37 -4.06 -19.97
N LYS A 282 -20.19 -3.48 -19.69
CA LYS A 282 -19.80 -2.12 -20.15
C LYS A 282 -18.98 -2.13 -21.43
N ALA A 283 -18.53 -3.30 -21.87
CA ALA A 283 -17.76 -3.42 -23.11
C ALA A 283 -18.68 -3.25 -24.33
N SER A 284 -18.30 -2.38 -25.26
CA SER A 284 -19.08 -2.15 -26.48
C SER A 284 -18.96 -3.37 -27.42
N GLY A 285 -20.10 -3.82 -27.98
CA GLY A 285 -20.12 -4.91 -28.97
C GLY A 285 -19.24 -4.61 -30.19
N ASP A 286 -19.20 -3.35 -30.63
CA ASP A 286 -18.35 -2.91 -31.75
C ASP A 286 -16.84 -3.02 -31.42
N ALA A 287 -16.45 -2.81 -30.15
CA ALA A 287 -15.06 -3.00 -29.72
C ALA A 287 -14.67 -4.49 -29.81
N TRP A 288 -15.55 -5.40 -29.39
CA TRP A 288 -15.31 -6.83 -29.51
C TRP A 288 -15.22 -7.31 -30.96
N ILE A 289 -16.05 -6.77 -31.86
CA ILE A 289 -15.99 -7.08 -33.32
C ILE A 289 -14.63 -6.63 -33.88
N LYS A 290 -14.13 -5.45 -33.50
CA LYS A 290 -12.82 -4.97 -33.92
C LYS A 290 -11.68 -5.83 -33.42
N VAL A 291 -11.73 -6.27 -32.17
CA VAL A 291 -10.75 -7.19 -31.58
C VAL A 291 -10.79 -8.55 -32.30
N ALA A 292 -11.98 -9.12 -32.49
CA ALA A 292 -12.13 -10.37 -33.22
C ALA A 292 -11.64 -10.25 -34.68
N GLY A 293 -11.89 -9.12 -35.36
CA GLY A 293 -11.38 -8.86 -36.69
C GLY A 293 -9.85 -8.71 -36.76
N ALA A 294 -9.23 -8.20 -35.71
CA ALA A 294 -7.75 -8.13 -35.62
C ALA A 294 -7.10 -9.49 -35.34
N LEU A 295 -7.84 -10.45 -34.77
CA LEU A 295 -7.36 -11.81 -34.48
C LEU A 295 -7.59 -12.78 -35.67
N ALA A 296 -8.29 -12.37 -36.70
CA ALA A 296 -8.63 -13.19 -37.85
C ALA A 296 -7.58 -13.14 -39.00
N TRP A 297 -6.36 -12.67 -38.71
CA TRP A 297 -5.24 -12.55 -39.68
C TRP A 297 -4.18 -13.63 -39.41
#